data_be18523399284b9eef017306cef75c4b
#
_entry.id   be18523399284b9eef017306cef75c4b
#
_cell.length_a   1.000
_cell.length_b   1.000
_cell.length_c   1.000
_cell.angle_alpha   90.00
_cell.angle_beta   90.00
_cell.angle_gamma   90.00
#
_symmetry.space_group_name_H-M   'P 1'
#
loop_
_entity.id
_entity.type
_entity.pdbx_description
1 polymer ?
#
loop_
_entity_poly.entity_id
_entity_poly.type
_entity_poly.pdbx_seq_one_letter_code
_entity_poly.pdbx_strand_id
1 'polypeptide(L)'
;MLNDYHALIFEASQEGHTAYDLPTGEIEDYDLAAELPEHLIRQEAAALPEVSELQLLRHYTQLSNKNFGIESGPYPLGSCTMKYNPKVNEDIANLDGFANIHPLQDPDTVQGALELMFNLQNDLAEILGMDAVSLQPAAGAHGELAGILVMKAYHEANGEGEQRTKILIPDSAHGTNTATAAVTGYDTIEIPSNENGTVDIEGLKAAVGDDTAGIMLTNPNTVGLFEKDILEIVEIIHDAGGLLYYDGANSNANMGITNPGLMGFDVVHTNLHKTFTGPHGGGGPGSGPIGVKAYLAPFLPVPRIEKEGDQFILNRDYPQSIGRVKGNFGNFGVNVRAYSYIRAMGPDGLRRASEDAVLNANYLKARIQDYYDTPYADQYSKHEFVVSANRQVKLGANAKDIGKRLLDYGVHAPTTYFPLIIEECLMIEPTETESKADLDYTADAFIKIAEEVKYDSLLVATAPHRTSVRRLDEVTASRRPVLTYNPEAAQAQREFAEKRKYS
;
A
#
# COMPACT_ATOMS: atom_id res chain seq x y z
N MET A 1 -22.01 -13.99 20.15
CA MET A 1 -22.47 -14.81 19.01
C MET A 1 -21.26 -15.04 18.10
N LEU A 2 -20.56 -16.11 18.39
CA LEU A 2 -19.30 -16.45 17.73
C LEU A 2 -19.63 -17.51 16.66
N ASN A 3 -19.18 -17.29 15.43
CA ASN A 3 -19.38 -18.19 14.28
C ASN A 3 -20.78 -18.18 13.64
N ASP A 4 -21.35 -17.02 13.41
CA ASP A 4 -22.50 -16.99 12.52
C ASP A 4 -21.99 -17.11 11.08
N TYR A 5 -22.30 -18.27 10.48
CA TYR A 5 -22.18 -18.42 9.03
C TYR A 5 -22.96 -17.28 8.39
N HIS A 6 -22.30 -16.55 7.52
CA HIS A 6 -22.94 -15.52 6.72
C HIS A 6 -23.27 -16.12 5.36
N ALA A 7 -24.57 -16.25 5.06
CA ALA A 7 -25.01 -16.79 3.80
C ALA A 7 -24.43 -15.97 2.62
N LEU A 8 -23.97 -16.65 1.59
CA LEU A 8 -23.58 -15.98 0.35
C LEU A 8 -24.83 -15.37 -0.30
N ILE A 9 -24.65 -14.33 -1.08
CA ILE A 9 -25.78 -13.64 -1.73
C ILE A 9 -26.57 -14.61 -2.65
N PHE A 10 -25.92 -15.58 -3.26
CA PHE A 10 -26.56 -16.63 -4.05
C PHE A 10 -27.46 -17.57 -3.22
N GLU A 11 -27.12 -17.77 -1.93
CA GLU A 11 -27.92 -18.57 -1.00
C GLU A 11 -29.11 -17.77 -0.45
N ALA A 12 -29.05 -16.45 -0.49
CA ALA A 12 -30.16 -15.56 -0.13
C ALA A 12 -31.14 -15.33 -1.28
N SER A 13 -30.82 -15.82 -2.48
CA SER A 13 -31.65 -15.68 -3.68
C SER A 13 -33.02 -16.34 -3.51
N GLN A 14 -34.06 -15.67 -3.96
CA GLN A 14 -35.44 -16.14 -3.99
C GLN A 14 -36.07 -15.74 -5.32
N GLU A 15 -36.62 -16.73 -6.04
CA GLU A 15 -37.24 -16.53 -7.35
C GLU A 15 -38.27 -15.39 -7.33
N GLY A 16 -38.18 -14.48 -8.28
CA GLY A 16 -39.07 -13.34 -8.45
C GLY A 16 -38.73 -12.13 -7.57
N HIS A 17 -37.65 -12.18 -6.76
CA HIS A 17 -37.20 -11.00 -5.99
C HIS A 17 -36.30 -10.13 -6.87
N THR A 18 -36.63 -8.83 -6.96
CA THR A 18 -35.83 -7.81 -7.68
C THR A 18 -35.40 -6.72 -6.74
N ALA A 19 -34.19 -6.22 -6.90
CA ALA A 19 -33.67 -5.08 -6.15
C ALA A 19 -33.88 -3.77 -6.93
N TYR A 20 -33.70 -3.81 -8.23
CA TYR A 20 -33.78 -2.65 -9.11
C TYR A 20 -34.03 -3.07 -10.55
N ASP A 21 -34.95 -2.38 -11.22
CA ASP A 21 -35.19 -2.56 -12.64
C ASP A 21 -34.35 -1.54 -13.43
N LEU A 22 -33.58 -2.03 -14.38
CA LEU A 22 -32.84 -1.13 -15.26
C LEU A 22 -33.83 -0.30 -16.10
N PRO A 23 -33.54 1.01 -16.33
CA PRO A 23 -34.36 1.80 -17.22
C PRO A 23 -34.37 1.15 -18.61
N THR A 24 -35.56 1.12 -19.24
CA THR A 24 -35.67 0.64 -20.61
C THR A 24 -34.92 1.60 -21.53
N GLY A 25 -34.02 1.04 -22.34
CA GLY A 25 -33.30 1.84 -23.34
C GLY A 25 -34.23 2.40 -24.40
N GLU A 26 -33.86 3.53 -24.99
CA GLU A 26 -34.53 4.09 -26.19
C GLU A 26 -34.13 3.36 -27.48
N ILE A 27 -33.28 2.33 -27.37
CA ILE A 27 -32.78 1.53 -28.49
C ILE A 27 -33.81 0.40 -28.73
N GLU A 28 -34.22 0.23 -29.99
CA GLU A 28 -35.10 -0.89 -30.40
C GLU A 28 -34.50 -2.25 -29.98
N ASP A 29 -35.38 -3.21 -29.71
CA ASP A 29 -34.97 -4.57 -29.38
C ASP A 29 -34.02 -5.11 -30.45
N TYR A 30 -32.85 -5.52 -30.01
CA TYR A 30 -31.78 -6.01 -30.88
C TYR A 30 -31.78 -7.53 -30.88
N ASP A 31 -31.97 -8.13 -32.07
CA ASP A 31 -31.90 -9.58 -32.21
C ASP A 31 -30.42 -10.03 -32.29
N LEU A 32 -29.85 -10.40 -31.15
CA LEU A 32 -28.48 -10.89 -31.07
C LEU A 32 -28.27 -12.15 -31.94
N ALA A 33 -29.31 -12.98 -32.14
CA ALA A 33 -29.19 -14.20 -32.93
C ALA A 33 -29.06 -13.92 -34.44
N ALA A 34 -29.51 -12.76 -34.91
CA ALA A 34 -29.34 -12.32 -36.29
C ALA A 34 -27.93 -11.79 -36.58
N GLU A 35 -27.22 -11.30 -35.56
CA GLU A 35 -25.97 -10.55 -35.73
C GLU A 35 -24.72 -11.32 -35.23
N LEU A 36 -24.91 -12.26 -34.32
CA LEU A 36 -23.78 -13.00 -33.73
C LEU A 36 -23.87 -14.51 -34.06
N PRO A 37 -22.72 -15.17 -34.27
CA PRO A 37 -22.67 -16.63 -34.35
C PRO A 37 -23.24 -17.31 -33.10
N GLU A 38 -24.00 -18.39 -33.29
CA GLU A 38 -24.70 -19.11 -32.20
C GLU A 38 -23.77 -19.47 -31.03
N HIS A 39 -22.51 -19.82 -31.29
CA HIS A 39 -21.54 -20.20 -30.25
C HIS A 39 -21.08 -19.03 -29.37
N LEU A 40 -21.37 -17.77 -29.74
CA LEU A 40 -21.11 -16.57 -28.95
C LEU A 40 -22.33 -16.13 -28.14
N ILE A 41 -23.47 -16.76 -28.36
CA ILE A 41 -24.73 -16.40 -27.68
C ILE A 41 -24.95 -17.37 -26.51
N ARG A 42 -25.15 -16.81 -25.33
CA ARG A 42 -25.51 -17.59 -24.16
C ARG A 42 -26.90 -18.18 -24.34
N GLN A 43 -27.02 -19.50 -24.25
CA GLN A 43 -28.29 -20.25 -24.40
C GLN A 43 -29.13 -20.22 -23.12
N GLU A 44 -28.46 -20.19 -21.95
CA GLU A 44 -29.12 -20.12 -20.64
C GLU A 44 -28.84 -18.78 -19.96
N ALA A 45 -29.82 -18.23 -19.26
CA ALA A 45 -29.64 -17.03 -18.48
C ALA A 45 -28.52 -17.20 -17.43
N ALA A 46 -27.79 -16.14 -17.13
CA ALA A 46 -26.82 -16.17 -16.05
C ALA A 46 -27.56 -16.43 -14.72
N ALA A 47 -27.04 -17.37 -13.92
CA ALA A 47 -27.56 -17.68 -12.59
C ALA A 47 -27.19 -16.55 -11.60
N LEU A 48 -27.77 -15.36 -11.78
CA LEU A 48 -27.61 -14.23 -10.88
C LEU A 48 -28.55 -14.37 -9.68
N PRO A 49 -28.16 -13.88 -8.50
CA PRO A 49 -29.03 -13.92 -7.32
C PRO A 49 -30.21 -12.96 -7.48
N GLU A 50 -31.40 -13.44 -7.18
CA GLU A 50 -32.64 -12.67 -7.12
C GLU A 50 -32.90 -12.27 -5.67
N VAL A 51 -32.68 -10.99 -5.33
CA VAL A 51 -32.82 -10.45 -3.97
C VAL A 51 -33.48 -9.07 -4.01
N SER A 52 -34.21 -8.72 -2.98
CA SER A 52 -34.75 -7.38 -2.83
C SER A 52 -33.64 -6.37 -2.47
N GLU A 53 -33.86 -5.09 -2.73
CA GLU A 53 -32.92 -4.01 -2.33
C GLU A 53 -32.58 -4.08 -0.84
N LEU A 54 -33.56 -4.31 0.03
CA LEU A 54 -33.32 -4.41 1.46
C LEU A 54 -32.45 -5.63 1.82
N GLN A 55 -32.65 -6.78 1.17
CA GLN A 55 -31.83 -7.98 1.38
C GLN A 55 -30.38 -7.71 0.93
N LEU A 56 -30.19 -7.04 -0.21
CA LEU A 56 -28.90 -6.65 -0.74
C LEU A 56 -28.15 -5.75 0.24
N LEU A 57 -28.80 -4.67 0.71
CA LEU A 57 -28.21 -3.72 1.67
C LEU A 57 -27.86 -4.41 2.99
N ARG A 58 -28.75 -5.25 3.53
CA ARG A 58 -28.47 -5.99 4.77
C ARG A 58 -27.29 -6.95 4.62
N HIS A 59 -27.19 -7.63 3.49
CA HIS A 59 -26.08 -8.55 3.19
C HIS A 59 -24.74 -7.83 3.24
N TYR A 60 -24.58 -6.75 2.46
CA TYR A 60 -23.32 -6.02 2.40
C TYR A 60 -23.03 -5.21 3.67
N THR A 61 -24.04 -4.69 4.36
CA THR A 61 -23.86 -4.06 5.68
C THR A 61 -23.30 -5.06 6.71
N GLN A 62 -23.83 -6.28 6.72
CA GLN A 62 -23.34 -7.32 7.63
C GLN A 62 -21.92 -7.76 7.29
N LEU A 63 -21.56 -7.86 6.01
CA LEU A 63 -20.19 -8.14 5.57
C LEU A 63 -19.25 -7.00 5.97
N SER A 64 -19.66 -5.76 5.76
CA SER A 64 -18.88 -4.58 6.17
C SER A 64 -18.57 -4.56 7.65
N ASN A 65 -19.56 -4.89 8.50
CA ASN A 65 -19.39 -4.96 9.95
C ASN A 65 -18.43 -6.07 10.42
N LYS A 66 -18.08 -7.00 9.55
CA LYS A 66 -17.08 -8.06 9.85
C LYS A 66 -15.66 -7.67 9.46
N ASN A 67 -15.48 -6.59 8.68
CA ASN A 67 -14.18 -6.06 8.33
C ASN A 67 -13.65 -5.18 9.46
N PHE A 68 -12.34 -5.24 9.68
CA PHE A 68 -11.65 -4.33 10.57
C PHE A 68 -11.14 -3.14 9.76
N GLY A 69 -11.47 -1.94 10.19
CA GLY A 69 -11.01 -0.67 9.60
C GLY A 69 -10.41 0.23 10.65
N ILE A 70 -9.77 1.30 10.21
CA ILE A 70 -9.14 2.29 11.10
C ILE A 70 -10.16 2.94 12.06
N GLU A 71 -11.43 3.02 11.67
CA GLU A 71 -12.50 3.53 12.53
C GLU A 71 -12.99 2.51 13.55
N SER A 72 -12.56 1.24 13.46
CA SER A 72 -12.98 0.18 14.39
C SER A 72 -12.03 0.02 15.58
N GLY A 73 -10.78 0.46 15.45
CA GLY A 73 -9.76 0.37 16.50
C GLY A 73 -8.35 0.55 15.95
N PRO A 74 -7.32 0.45 16.82
CA PRO A 74 -5.93 0.64 16.43
C PRO A 74 -5.50 -0.33 15.30
N TYR A 75 -4.78 0.22 14.32
CA TYR A 75 -4.37 -0.50 13.13
C TYR A 75 -2.84 -0.36 12.90
N PRO A 76 -1.98 -0.92 13.75
CA PRO A 76 -0.55 -0.66 13.74
C PRO A 76 0.21 -1.50 12.71
N LEU A 77 -0.25 -1.50 11.45
CA LEU A 77 0.34 -2.30 10.37
C LEU A 77 1.60 -1.62 9.85
N GLY A 78 2.77 -2.16 10.16
CA GLY A 78 4.05 -1.68 9.65
C GLY A 78 4.20 -1.86 8.13
N SER A 79 5.05 -1.07 7.50
CA SER A 79 5.26 -1.02 6.04
C SER A 79 4.05 -0.51 5.24
N CYS A 80 2.93 -0.21 5.92
CA CYS A 80 1.73 0.30 5.28
C CYS A 80 1.02 1.28 6.22
N THR A 81 1.30 2.56 6.08
CA THR A 81 0.76 3.64 6.92
C THR A 81 -0.77 3.64 6.88
N MET A 82 -1.40 3.07 7.92
CA MET A 82 -2.85 2.96 8.06
C MET A 82 -3.39 4.13 8.87
N LYS A 83 -3.18 5.36 8.41
CA LYS A 83 -3.66 6.52 9.11
C LYS A 83 -5.07 6.93 8.69
N TYR A 84 -5.77 7.59 9.61
CA TYR A 84 -7.13 8.06 9.39
C TYR A 84 -7.22 9.00 8.18
N ASN A 85 -8.20 8.75 7.32
CA ASN A 85 -8.55 9.65 6.24
C ASN A 85 -9.65 10.62 6.71
N PRO A 86 -9.37 11.92 6.85
CA PRO A 86 -10.36 12.90 7.26
C PRO A 86 -11.63 12.88 6.38
N LYS A 87 -12.80 12.92 6.99
CA LYS A 87 -14.07 12.80 6.24
C LYS A 87 -14.29 13.94 5.25
N VAL A 88 -13.72 15.12 5.50
CA VAL A 88 -13.74 16.22 4.53
C VAL A 88 -13.11 15.84 3.19
N ASN A 89 -12.12 14.94 3.19
CA ASN A 89 -11.52 14.45 1.93
C ASN A 89 -12.52 13.60 1.13
N GLU A 90 -13.39 12.85 1.82
CA GLU A 90 -14.48 12.10 1.17
C GLU A 90 -15.54 13.03 0.60
N ASP A 91 -15.94 14.05 1.37
CA ASP A 91 -16.92 15.04 0.93
C ASP A 91 -16.44 15.76 -0.34
N ILE A 92 -15.17 16.18 -0.36
CA ILE A 92 -14.57 16.85 -1.52
C ILE A 92 -14.45 15.89 -2.71
N ALA A 93 -14.01 14.65 -2.51
CA ALA A 93 -13.88 13.68 -3.60
C ALA A 93 -15.25 13.30 -4.23
N ASN A 94 -16.32 13.44 -3.49
CA ASN A 94 -17.69 13.18 -3.94
C ASN A 94 -18.41 14.42 -4.54
N LEU A 95 -17.75 15.57 -4.64
CA LEU A 95 -18.33 16.71 -5.36
C LEU A 95 -18.60 16.34 -6.82
N ASP A 96 -19.75 16.74 -7.36
CA ASP A 96 -20.19 16.41 -8.72
C ASP A 96 -19.13 16.72 -9.78
N GLY A 97 -18.40 17.83 -9.63
CA GLY A 97 -17.34 18.23 -10.54
C GLY A 97 -16.12 17.30 -10.56
N PHE A 98 -15.98 16.41 -9.57
CA PHE A 98 -14.92 15.39 -9.51
C PHE A 98 -15.45 13.97 -9.68
N ALA A 99 -16.65 13.68 -9.14
CA ALA A 99 -17.21 12.33 -9.15
C ALA A 99 -17.90 11.98 -10.48
N ASN A 100 -18.50 12.98 -11.15
CA ASN A 100 -19.34 12.78 -12.34
C ASN A 100 -18.65 13.17 -13.65
N ILE A 101 -17.32 13.04 -13.73
CA ILE A 101 -16.52 13.28 -14.94
C ILE A 101 -15.99 11.97 -15.50
N HIS A 102 -15.72 11.93 -16.81
CA HIS A 102 -15.14 10.77 -17.47
C HIS A 102 -13.67 11.03 -17.82
N PRO A 103 -12.76 10.04 -17.64
CA PRO A 103 -11.33 10.20 -17.89
C PRO A 103 -10.95 10.56 -19.33
N LEU A 104 -11.81 10.21 -20.30
CA LEU A 104 -11.62 10.52 -21.72
C LEU A 104 -12.47 11.71 -22.18
N GLN A 105 -13.05 12.46 -21.24
CA GLN A 105 -13.79 13.68 -21.55
C GLN A 105 -12.84 14.73 -22.12
N ASP A 106 -13.38 15.62 -22.97
CA ASP A 106 -12.60 16.67 -23.59
C ASP A 106 -11.91 17.53 -22.50
N PRO A 107 -10.58 17.76 -22.59
CA PRO A 107 -9.83 18.57 -21.62
C PRO A 107 -10.45 19.92 -21.34
N ASP A 108 -11.06 20.58 -22.33
CA ASP A 108 -11.69 21.89 -22.15
C ASP A 108 -12.88 21.86 -21.18
N THR A 109 -13.49 20.70 -20.99
CA THR A 109 -14.65 20.52 -20.10
C THR A 109 -14.26 20.08 -18.67
N VAL A 110 -13.00 19.79 -18.42
CA VAL A 110 -12.48 19.25 -17.13
C VAL A 110 -11.29 20.04 -16.61
N GLN A 111 -11.21 21.32 -16.93
CA GLN A 111 -10.09 22.19 -16.57
C GLN A 111 -9.80 22.22 -15.06
N GLY A 112 -10.84 22.25 -14.21
CA GLY A 112 -10.67 22.20 -12.75
C GLY A 112 -10.04 20.88 -12.24
N ALA A 113 -10.34 19.75 -12.88
CA ALA A 113 -9.71 18.47 -12.54
C ALA A 113 -8.24 18.43 -13.00
N LEU A 114 -7.93 19.00 -14.17
CA LEU A 114 -6.56 19.13 -14.66
C LEU A 114 -5.76 20.12 -13.80
N GLU A 115 -6.35 21.23 -13.37
CA GLU A 115 -5.73 22.18 -12.45
C GLU A 115 -5.39 21.51 -11.10
N LEU A 116 -6.33 20.75 -10.53
CA LEU A 116 -6.09 20.02 -9.29
C LEU A 116 -4.88 19.08 -9.44
N MET A 117 -4.85 18.31 -10.52
CA MET A 117 -3.74 17.36 -10.75
C MET A 117 -2.42 18.09 -11.05
N PHE A 118 -2.44 19.21 -11.78
CA PHE A 118 -1.26 20.06 -11.99
C PHE A 118 -0.71 20.60 -10.68
N ASN A 119 -1.57 21.10 -9.80
CA ASN A 119 -1.17 21.60 -8.50
C ASN A 119 -0.66 20.46 -7.60
N LEU A 120 -1.31 19.29 -7.60
CA LEU A 120 -0.87 18.12 -6.83
C LEU A 120 0.52 17.65 -7.26
N GLN A 121 0.82 17.60 -8.57
CA GLN A 121 2.16 17.19 -9.01
C GLN A 121 3.23 18.20 -8.60
N ASN A 122 2.92 19.51 -8.54
CA ASN A 122 3.83 20.54 -8.07
C ASN A 122 4.00 20.49 -6.53
N ASP A 123 2.91 20.32 -5.77
CA ASP A 123 2.99 20.13 -4.31
C ASP A 123 3.84 18.90 -3.95
N LEU A 124 3.65 17.79 -4.68
CA LEU A 124 4.47 16.59 -4.48
C LEU A 124 5.93 16.79 -4.89
N ALA A 125 6.21 17.52 -5.96
CA ALA A 125 7.57 17.87 -6.36
C ALA A 125 8.28 18.64 -5.26
N GLU A 126 7.64 19.63 -4.67
CA GLU A 126 8.17 20.41 -3.54
C GLU A 126 8.40 19.54 -2.30
N ILE A 127 7.40 18.74 -1.89
CA ILE A 127 7.49 17.85 -0.72
C ILE A 127 8.64 16.85 -0.86
N LEU A 128 8.84 16.31 -2.07
CA LEU A 128 9.82 15.26 -2.35
C LEU A 128 11.19 15.83 -2.79
N GLY A 129 11.30 17.12 -3.05
CA GLY A 129 12.52 17.76 -3.56
C GLY A 129 12.89 17.32 -4.97
N MET A 130 11.88 17.08 -5.81
CA MET A 130 12.02 16.65 -7.20
C MET A 130 11.64 17.78 -8.15
N ASP A 131 12.13 17.70 -9.40
CA ASP A 131 11.92 18.77 -10.39
C ASP A 131 10.67 18.51 -11.26
N ALA A 132 10.24 17.26 -11.39
CA ALA A 132 9.06 16.89 -12.13
C ALA A 132 8.37 15.65 -11.53
N VAL A 133 7.04 15.60 -11.59
CA VAL A 133 6.23 14.50 -11.05
C VAL A 133 5.23 14.02 -12.10
N SER A 134 5.02 12.70 -12.18
CA SER A 134 3.93 12.08 -12.93
C SER A 134 2.95 11.39 -11.98
N LEU A 135 1.65 11.65 -12.15
CA LEU A 135 0.58 11.03 -11.40
C LEU A 135 0.04 9.74 -12.05
N GLN A 136 0.64 9.26 -13.13
CA GLN A 136 0.10 8.10 -13.87
C GLN A 136 0.12 6.79 -13.10
N PRO A 137 1.18 6.43 -12.34
CA PRO A 137 1.21 5.13 -11.69
C PRO A 137 0.09 4.95 -10.67
N ALA A 138 -0.55 3.77 -10.69
CA ALA A 138 -1.76 3.48 -9.93
C ALA A 138 -1.54 2.95 -8.51
N ALA A 139 -0.30 2.57 -8.19
CA ALA A 139 0.08 2.00 -6.90
C ALA A 139 1.59 2.14 -6.69
N GLY A 140 2.10 1.81 -5.49
CA GLY A 140 3.53 1.83 -5.18
C GLY A 140 4.35 0.98 -6.14
N ALA A 141 4.02 -0.31 -6.26
CA ALA A 141 4.70 -1.22 -7.18
C ALA A 141 4.66 -0.77 -8.66
N HIS A 142 3.58 -0.07 -9.06
CA HIS A 142 3.52 0.54 -10.40
C HIS A 142 4.40 1.79 -10.51
N GLY A 143 4.53 2.55 -9.42
CA GLY A 143 5.51 3.64 -9.30
C GLY A 143 6.95 3.12 -9.36
N GLU A 144 7.23 2.01 -8.68
CA GLU A 144 8.52 1.32 -8.79
C GLU A 144 8.83 0.95 -10.23
N LEU A 145 7.90 0.25 -10.90
CA LEU A 145 8.05 -0.14 -12.30
C LEU A 145 8.33 1.07 -13.20
N ALA A 146 7.52 2.12 -13.09
CA ALA A 146 7.67 3.32 -13.90
C ALA A 146 9.00 4.04 -13.63
N GLY A 147 9.43 4.12 -12.36
CA GLY A 147 10.70 4.72 -11.99
C GLY A 147 11.90 3.95 -12.54
N ILE A 148 11.91 2.63 -12.44
CA ILE A 148 12.98 1.80 -13.00
C ILE A 148 13.00 1.85 -14.54
N LEU A 149 11.83 1.92 -15.19
CA LEU A 149 11.77 2.14 -16.64
C LEU A 149 12.33 3.51 -17.06
N VAL A 150 12.13 4.56 -16.24
CA VAL A 150 12.77 5.88 -16.48
C VAL A 150 14.28 5.78 -16.35
N MET A 151 14.81 5.10 -15.33
CA MET A 151 16.25 4.85 -15.18
C MET A 151 16.81 4.09 -16.37
N LYS A 152 16.11 3.04 -16.81
CA LYS A 152 16.49 2.23 -17.97
C LYS A 152 16.56 3.07 -19.25
N ALA A 153 15.51 3.85 -19.53
CA ALA A 153 15.47 4.73 -20.70
C ALA A 153 16.58 5.78 -20.69
N TYR A 154 16.94 6.29 -19.51
CA TYR A 154 18.08 7.20 -19.35
C TYR A 154 19.41 6.52 -19.72
N HIS A 155 19.69 5.33 -19.19
CA HIS A 155 20.92 4.60 -19.52
C HIS A 155 20.97 4.21 -21.00
N GLU A 156 19.84 3.80 -21.58
CA GLU A 156 19.74 3.52 -23.02
C GLU A 156 20.03 4.76 -23.88
N ALA A 157 19.47 5.91 -23.50
CA ALA A 157 19.70 7.18 -24.20
C ALA A 157 21.16 7.65 -24.13
N ASN A 158 21.87 7.29 -23.06
CA ASN A 158 23.30 7.55 -22.90
C ASN A 158 24.19 6.49 -23.58
N GLY A 159 23.62 5.47 -24.23
CA GLY A 159 24.37 4.39 -24.89
C GLY A 159 24.92 3.34 -23.92
N GLU A 160 24.44 3.31 -22.68
CA GLU A 160 24.89 2.42 -21.60
C GLU A 160 23.91 1.26 -21.33
N GLY A 161 22.83 1.14 -22.11
CA GLY A 161 21.75 0.17 -21.84
C GLY A 161 22.21 -1.29 -21.77
N GLU A 162 23.17 -1.70 -22.60
CA GLU A 162 23.75 -3.05 -22.57
C GLU A 162 24.79 -3.25 -21.45
N GLN A 163 25.36 -2.17 -20.94
CA GLN A 163 26.38 -2.22 -19.90
C GLN A 163 25.76 -2.24 -18.50
N ARG A 164 24.73 -1.44 -18.25
CA ARG A 164 24.05 -1.26 -16.95
C ARG A 164 23.03 -2.36 -16.74
N THR A 165 23.45 -3.49 -16.14
CA THR A 165 22.64 -4.71 -16.09
C THR A 165 22.13 -5.06 -14.69
N LYS A 166 22.64 -4.41 -13.62
CA LYS A 166 22.28 -4.77 -12.24
C LYS A 166 21.75 -3.59 -11.42
N ILE A 167 20.84 -3.91 -10.53
CA ILE A 167 20.34 -3.03 -9.47
C ILE A 167 20.73 -3.60 -8.11
N LEU A 168 21.24 -2.73 -7.24
CA LEU A 168 21.60 -3.06 -5.86
C LEU A 168 20.37 -2.85 -4.97
N ILE A 169 20.14 -3.77 -4.04
CA ILE A 169 18.96 -3.75 -3.17
C ILE A 169 19.38 -4.16 -1.77
N PRO A 170 19.19 -3.34 -0.73
CA PRO A 170 19.44 -3.75 0.66
C PRO A 170 18.59 -4.95 1.07
N ASP A 171 19.12 -5.83 1.90
CA ASP A 171 18.43 -7.02 2.45
C ASP A 171 17.18 -6.66 3.28
N SER A 172 17.13 -5.44 3.79
CA SER A 172 15.96 -4.89 4.49
C SER A 172 14.87 -4.35 3.55
N ALA A 173 15.10 -4.31 2.22
CA ALA A 173 14.16 -3.73 1.28
C ALA A 173 12.86 -4.55 1.15
N HIS A 174 11.80 -3.93 0.68
CA HIS A 174 10.55 -4.61 0.38
C HIS A 174 10.74 -5.56 -0.82
N GLY A 175 10.13 -6.74 -0.76
CA GLY A 175 10.26 -7.76 -1.83
C GLY A 175 9.79 -7.30 -3.22
N THR A 176 8.97 -6.25 -3.31
CA THR A 176 8.58 -5.64 -4.60
C THR A 176 9.74 -4.98 -5.31
N ASN A 177 10.76 -4.48 -4.62
CA ASN A 177 11.93 -3.88 -5.25
C ASN A 177 12.68 -4.91 -6.11
N THR A 178 12.96 -6.09 -5.56
CA THR A 178 13.57 -7.20 -6.29
C THR A 178 12.70 -7.67 -7.45
N ALA A 179 11.38 -7.80 -7.22
CA ALA A 179 10.44 -8.20 -8.26
C ALA A 179 10.39 -7.18 -9.42
N THR A 180 10.40 -5.89 -9.12
CA THR A 180 10.39 -4.80 -10.12
C THR A 180 11.67 -4.80 -10.93
N ALA A 181 12.84 -4.92 -10.31
CA ALA A 181 14.11 -5.01 -11.00
C ALA A 181 14.13 -6.21 -11.98
N ALA A 182 13.68 -7.38 -11.51
CA ALA A 182 13.61 -8.58 -12.35
C ALA A 182 12.64 -8.42 -13.54
N VAL A 183 11.44 -7.86 -13.32
CA VAL A 183 10.45 -7.63 -14.40
C VAL A 183 10.97 -6.66 -15.47
N THR A 184 11.80 -5.69 -15.07
CA THR A 184 12.43 -4.73 -15.99
C THR A 184 13.69 -5.25 -16.68
N GLY A 185 14.10 -6.49 -16.33
CA GLY A 185 15.21 -7.18 -16.97
C GLY A 185 16.58 -6.89 -16.34
N TYR A 186 16.61 -6.37 -15.13
CA TYR A 186 17.84 -6.21 -14.35
C TYR A 186 18.13 -7.43 -13.47
N ASP A 187 19.40 -7.76 -13.30
CA ASP A 187 19.86 -8.62 -12.24
C ASP A 187 19.85 -7.86 -10.89
N THR A 188 19.59 -8.56 -9.80
CA THR A 188 19.57 -7.95 -8.47
C THR A 188 20.73 -8.46 -7.63
N ILE A 189 21.44 -7.54 -6.97
CA ILE A 189 22.48 -7.84 -6.01
C ILE A 189 22.01 -7.35 -4.64
N GLU A 190 21.89 -8.26 -3.71
CA GLU A 190 21.53 -7.95 -2.34
C GLU A 190 22.73 -7.37 -1.58
N ILE A 191 22.52 -6.24 -0.90
CA ILE A 191 23.51 -5.60 -0.04
C ILE A 191 23.13 -5.88 1.42
N PRO A 192 24.01 -6.47 2.21
CA PRO A 192 23.71 -6.78 3.59
C PRO A 192 23.53 -5.52 4.46
N SER A 193 22.74 -5.65 5.51
CA SER A 193 22.72 -4.69 6.61
C SER A 193 23.89 -4.91 7.55
N ASN A 194 24.44 -3.81 8.08
CA ASN A 194 25.43 -3.86 9.15
C ASN A 194 24.77 -4.15 10.52
N GLU A 195 25.57 -4.27 11.57
CA GLU A 195 25.11 -4.54 12.94
C GLU A 195 24.17 -3.46 13.51
N ASN A 196 24.19 -2.26 12.95
CA ASN A 196 23.32 -1.15 13.34
C ASN A 196 21.99 -1.13 12.56
N GLY A 197 21.75 -2.07 11.64
CA GLY A 197 20.52 -2.17 10.86
C GLY A 197 20.43 -1.19 9.69
N THR A 198 21.55 -0.62 9.27
CA THR A 198 21.71 0.24 8.09
C THR A 198 22.55 -0.47 7.03
N VAL A 199 22.67 0.10 5.84
CA VAL A 199 23.45 -0.47 4.73
C VAL A 199 24.91 -0.71 5.14
N ASP A 200 25.47 -1.89 4.82
CA ASP A 200 26.90 -2.14 4.94
C ASP A 200 27.65 -1.44 3.80
N ILE A 201 28.33 -0.34 4.13
CA ILE A 201 29.06 0.49 3.16
C ILE A 201 30.20 -0.29 2.48
N GLU A 202 30.90 -1.14 3.19
CA GLU A 202 31.98 -1.95 2.59
C GLU A 202 31.41 -3.03 1.66
N GLY A 203 30.30 -3.65 2.04
CA GLY A 203 29.53 -4.54 1.17
C GLY A 203 29.04 -3.83 -0.09
N LEU A 204 28.53 -2.59 0.06
CA LEU A 204 28.11 -1.76 -1.06
C LEU A 204 29.27 -1.47 -2.01
N LYS A 205 30.41 -0.97 -1.50
CA LYS A 205 31.62 -0.68 -2.30
C LYS A 205 32.13 -1.92 -3.07
N ALA A 206 32.03 -3.10 -2.46
CA ALA A 206 32.44 -4.34 -3.11
C ALA A 206 31.47 -4.79 -4.22
N ALA A 207 30.19 -4.40 -4.15
CA ALA A 207 29.18 -4.78 -5.11
C ALA A 207 29.03 -3.82 -6.29
N VAL A 208 29.41 -2.55 -6.12
CA VAL A 208 29.32 -1.51 -7.15
C VAL A 208 30.37 -1.75 -8.25
N GLY A 209 29.98 -1.51 -9.50
CA GLY A 209 30.85 -1.59 -10.68
C GLY A 209 30.26 -0.85 -11.87
N ASP A 210 30.98 -0.92 -12.99
CA ASP A 210 30.58 -0.26 -14.26
C ASP A 210 29.24 -0.79 -14.82
N ASP A 211 28.80 -1.96 -14.35
CA ASP A 211 27.55 -2.62 -14.72
C ASP A 211 26.37 -2.24 -13.81
N THR A 212 26.61 -1.38 -12.82
CA THR A 212 25.57 -0.94 -11.87
C THR A 212 24.65 0.11 -12.53
N ALA A 213 23.37 -0.22 -12.71
CA ALA A 213 22.35 0.72 -13.17
C ALA A 213 21.89 1.66 -12.05
N GLY A 214 21.88 1.17 -10.80
CA GLY A 214 21.54 1.96 -9.65
C GLY A 214 21.26 1.13 -8.39
N ILE A 215 20.74 1.82 -7.39
CA ILE A 215 20.29 1.22 -6.12
C ILE A 215 18.84 1.59 -5.86
N MET A 216 18.04 0.64 -5.34
CA MET A 216 16.70 0.89 -4.80
C MET A 216 16.77 0.88 -3.28
N LEU A 217 16.43 1.99 -2.65
CA LEU A 217 16.56 2.19 -1.21
C LEU A 217 15.31 2.81 -0.61
N THR A 218 14.94 2.34 0.58
CA THR A 218 13.90 2.95 1.43
C THR A 218 14.58 3.71 2.56
N ASN A 219 14.23 4.98 2.77
CA ASN A 219 14.76 5.76 3.90
C ASN A 219 13.68 6.66 4.54
N PRO A 220 13.25 6.37 5.79
CA PRO A 220 13.75 5.33 6.71
C PRO A 220 13.55 3.92 6.16
N ASN A 221 14.42 3.00 6.55
CA ASN A 221 14.35 1.60 6.13
C ASN A 221 13.22 0.83 6.86
N THR A 222 13.01 -0.42 6.48
CA THR A 222 11.92 -1.25 7.01
C THR A 222 12.09 -1.71 8.46
N VAL A 223 13.25 -1.52 9.08
CA VAL A 223 13.41 -1.71 10.53
C VAL A 223 13.17 -0.41 11.32
N GLY A 224 12.73 0.66 10.63
CA GLY A 224 12.39 1.93 11.23
C GLY A 224 13.56 2.88 11.48
N LEU A 225 14.71 2.63 10.87
CA LEU A 225 15.93 3.43 11.07
C LEU A 225 16.22 4.35 9.87
N PHE A 226 16.71 5.54 10.15
CA PHE A 226 17.17 6.47 9.12
C PHE A 226 18.59 6.09 8.69
N GLU A 227 18.81 5.97 7.38
CA GLU A 227 20.13 5.73 6.80
C GLU A 227 21.01 6.97 6.97
N LYS A 228 21.94 6.89 7.92
CA LYS A 228 22.79 8.04 8.27
C LYS A 228 23.85 8.31 7.20
N ASP A 229 24.30 7.25 6.54
CA ASP A 229 25.39 7.30 5.59
C ASP A 229 24.86 7.52 4.15
N ILE A 230 23.62 8.02 4.03
CA ILE A 230 22.96 8.22 2.73
C ILE A 230 23.80 9.06 1.75
N LEU A 231 24.50 10.09 2.22
CA LEU A 231 25.33 10.93 1.35
C LEU A 231 26.54 10.17 0.80
N GLU A 232 27.16 9.29 1.61
CA GLU A 232 28.23 8.39 1.13
C GLU A 232 27.70 7.36 0.14
N ILE A 233 26.51 6.80 0.38
CA ILE A 233 25.84 5.88 -0.57
C ILE A 233 25.62 6.60 -1.91
N VAL A 234 25.11 7.83 -1.88
CA VAL A 234 24.90 8.65 -3.09
C VAL A 234 26.20 8.82 -3.86
N GLU A 235 27.28 9.22 -3.19
CA GLU A 235 28.58 9.42 -3.81
C GLU A 235 29.10 8.13 -4.47
N ILE A 236 29.04 7.01 -3.77
CA ILE A 236 29.47 5.69 -4.29
C ILE A 236 28.70 5.31 -5.58
N ILE A 237 27.39 5.49 -5.58
CA ILE A 237 26.54 5.10 -6.71
C ILE A 237 26.71 6.06 -7.90
N HIS A 238 26.74 7.37 -7.65
CA HIS A 238 26.92 8.37 -8.71
C HIS A 238 28.32 8.32 -9.33
N ASP A 239 29.37 8.08 -8.54
CA ASP A 239 30.74 7.92 -9.04
C ASP A 239 30.87 6.72 -9.99
N ALA A 240 30.07 5.68 -9.78
CA ALA A 240 29.97 4.55 -10.69
C ALA A 240 29.04 4.80 -11.90
N GLY A 241 28.37 5.96 -11.98
CA GLY A 241 27.41 6.31 -13.02
C GLY A 241 26.04 5.69 -12.85
N GLY A 242 25.76 5.08 -11.70
CA GLY A 242 24.43 4.56 -11.34
C GLY A 242 23.47 5.64 -10.85
N LEU A 243 22.20 5.30 -10.72
CA LEU A 243 21.14 6.20 -10.23
C LEU A 243 20.57 5.71 -8.90
N LEU A 244 20.07 6.64 -8.07
CA LEU A 244 19.41 6.30 -6.81
C LEU A 244 17.90 6.39 -6.96
N TYR A 245 17.24 5.27 -6.66
CA TYR A 245 15.80 5.19 -6.60
C TYR A 245 15.34 5.15 -5.13
N TYR A 246 14.45 6.06 -4.75
CA TYR A 246 13.83 6.13 -3.44
C TYR A 246 12.47 5.43 -3.42
N ASP A 247 12.36 4.39 -2.62
CA ASP A 247 11.07 3.81 -2.26
C ASP A 247 10.39 4.67 -1.20
N GLY A 248 9.37 5.41 -1.62
CA GLY A 248 8.66 6.37 -0.78
C GLY A 248 7.54 5.78 0.07
N ALA A 249 7.49 4.46 0.25
CA ALA A 249 6.52 3.83 1.14
C ALA A 249 6.61 4.37 2.57
N ASN A 250 7.81 4.76 3.03
CA ASN A 250 8.11 5.21 4.37
C ASN A 250 8.21 6.75 4.51
N SER A 251 7.69 7.51 3.55
CA SER A 251 7.79 8.99 3.55
C SER A 251 7.08 9.68 4.72
N ASN A 252 6.25 8.96 5.48
CA ASN A 252 5.48 9.51 6.60
C ASN A 252 6.34 10.12 7.73
N ALA A 253 7.61 9.73 7.83
CA ALA A 253 8.55 10.26 8.82
C ALA A 253 9.30 11.53 8.35
N ASN A 254 9.22 11.93 7.08
CA ASN A 254 10.15 12.87 6.48
C ASN A 254 9.54 14.22 6.09
N MET A 255 8.21 14.31 5.93
CA MET A 255 7.55 15.52 5.43
C MET A 255 7.92 16.77 6.22
N GLY A 256 8.37 17.82 5.52
CA GLY A 256 8.74 19.09 6.13
C GLY A 256 10.00 19.05 7.02
N ILE A 257 10.70 17.91 7.10
CA ILE A 257 11.94 17.72 7.88
C ILE A 257 13.12 17.51 6.94
N THR A 258 12.98 16.56 6.03
CA THR A 258 13.91 16.27 4.94
C THR A 258 13.14 15.69 3.76
N ASN A 259 13.79 15.52 2.61
CA ASN A 259 13.16 14.91 1.44
C ASN A 259 14.17 14.12 0.59
N PRO A 260 13.71 13.23 -0.28
CA PRO A 260 14.59 12.44 -1.15
C PRO A 260 15.53 13.30 -2.00
N GLY A 261 15.07 14.44 -2.49
CA GLY A 261 15.90 15.35 -3.29
C GLY A 261 17.10 15.92 -2.55
N LEU A 262 16.94 16.27 -1.26
CA LEU A 262 18.03 16.71 -0.38
C LEU A 262 18.97 15.58 0.01
N MET A 263 18.47 14.33 0.05
CA MET A 263 19.28 13.15 0.31
C MET A 263 20.13 12.75 -0.91
N GLY A 264 19.84 13.26 -2.11
CA GLY A 264 20.57 12.97 -3.35
C GLY A 264 19.94 11.91 -4.26
N PHE A 265 18.68 11.53 -4.03
CA PHE A 265 17.96 10.60 -4.91
C PHE A 265 17.58 11.23 -6.24
N ASP A 266 17.58 10.43 -7.29
CA ASP A 266 17.30 10.83 -8.68
C ASP A 266 15.85 10.55 -9.08
N VAL A 267 15.32 9.44 -8.59
CA VAL A 267 13.95 8.98 -8.82
C VAL A 267 13.29 8.63 -7.49
N VAL A 268 12.03 8.98 -7.34
CA VAL A 268 11.22 8.63 -6.17
C VAL A 268 9.83 8.19 -6.59
N HIS A 269 9.26 7.18 -5.93
CA HIS A 269 7.81 7.06 -5.89
C HIS A 269 7.29 7.43 -4.50
N THR A 270 6.03 7.81 -4.41
CA THR A 270 5.33 7.97 -3.15
C THR A 270 3.94 7.33 -3.20
N ASN A 271 3.42 6.94 -2.03
CA ASN A 271 2.13 6.28 -1.91
C ASN A 271 1.09 7.27 -1.37
N LEU A 272 0.18 7.75 -2.22
CA LEU A 272 -0.87 8.67 -1.78
C LEU A 272 -1.85 8.02 -0.79
N HIS A 273 -1.98 6.70 -0.84
CA HIS A 273 -2.81 5.90 0.08
C HIS A 273 -2.10 5.52 1.39
N LYS A 274 -0.88 6.02 1.63
CA LYS A 274 -0.12 5.87 2.88
C LYS A 274 0.09 7.26 3.49
N THR A 275 1.16 7.93 3.12
CA THR A 275 1.57 9.24 3.66
C THR A 275 0.50 10.33 3.53
N PHE A 276 -0.33 10.29 2.47
CA PHE A 276 -1.34 11.32 2.18
C PHE A 276 -2.79 10.85 2.39
N THR A 277 -3.01 9.90 3.29
CA THR A 277 -4.30 9.45 3.83
C THR A 277 -5.27 8.78 2.86
N GLY A 278 -4.95 8.60 1.58
CA GLY A 278 -5.87 7.94 0.65
C GLY A 278 -6.34 6.58 1.19
N PRO A 279 -7.63 6.24 1.14
CA PRO A 279 -8.13 4.98 1.67
C PRO A 279 -7.59 3.79 0.89
N HIS A 280 -7.37 2.65 1.58
CA HIS A 280 -6.85 1.43 0.95
C HIS A 280 -7.95 0.58 0.30
N GLY A 281 -9.21 0.76 0.68
CA GLY A 281 -10.39 0.10 0.07
C GLY A 281 -10.34 -1.43 0.08
N GLY A 282 -9.72 -2.04 1.11
CA GLY A 282 -9.62 -3.50 1.20
C GLY A 282 -8.71 -4.13 0.12
N GLY A 283 -7.63 -3.47 -0.25
CA GLY A 283 -6.75 -3.86 -1.37
C GLY A 283 -7.17 -3.20 -2.70
N GLY A 284 -7.99 -2.17 -2.61
CA GLY A 284 -8.55 -1.40 -3.73
C GLY A 284 -7.67 -0.25 -4.19
N PRO A 285 -8.28 0.93 -4.40
CA PRO A 285 -7.61 2.02 -5.10
C PRO A 285 -6.40 2.54 -4.31
N GLY A 286 -5.30 2.72 -5.02
CA GLY A 286 -4.11 3.39 -4.54
C GLY A 286 -3.66 4.44 -5.53
N SER A 287 -2.48 5.03 -5.32
CA SER A 287 -1.78 5.84 -6.30
C SER A 287 -0.29 5.85 -5.94
N GLY A 288 0.56 5.87 -6.94
CA GLY A 288 2.02 5.80 -6.77
C GLY A 288 2.74 6.80 -7.66
N PRO A 289 2.51 8.12 -7.51
CA PRO A 289 3.24 9.13 -8.28
C PRO A 289 4.74 8.92 -8.24
N ILE A 290 5.38 9.19 -9.38
CA ILE A 290 6.85 9.22 -9.47
C ILE A 290 7.34 10.64 -9.66
N GLY A 291 8.39 10.98 -8.92
CA GLY A 291 9.14 12.22 -9.03
C GLY A 291 10.56 11.96 -9.51
N VAL A 292 11.13 12.89 -10.26
CA VAL A 292 12.48 12.76 -10.84
C VAL A 292 13.21 14.09 -10.83
N LYS A 293 14.56 14.02 -10.90
CA LYS A 293 15.42 15.17 -11.15
C LYS A 293 15.27 15.65 -12.59
N ALA A 294 15.60 16.92 -12.85
CA ALA A 294 15.39 17.60 -14.13
C ALA A 294 15.90 16.84 -15.35
N TYR A 295 17.09 16.23 -15.26
CA TYR A 295 17.69 15.49 -16.37
C TYR A 295 16.97 14.17 -16.71
N LEU A 296 16.16 13.64 -15.79
CA LEU A 296 15.31 12.47 -16.01
C LEU A 296 13.88 12.85 -16.45
N ALA A 297 13.50 14.12 -16.31
CA ALA A 297 12.18 14.59 -16.69
C ALA A 297 11.78 14.25 -18.13
N PRO A 298 12.64 14.29 -19.15
CA PRO A 298 12.27 13.91 -20.53
C PRO A 298 11.70 12.50 -20.66
N PHE A 299 12.08 11.58 -19.78
CA PHE A 299 11.69 10.16 -19.81
C PHE A 299 10.37 9.85 -19.08
N LEU A 300 9.80 10.80 -18.31
CA LEU A 300 8.54 10.59 -17.60
C LEU A 300 7.39 10.16 -18.53
N PRO A 301 6.40 9.41 -18.01
CA PRO A 301 5.23 8.98 -18.79
C PRO A 301 4.45 10.15 -19.42
N VAL A 302 3.89 9.89 -20.59
CA VAL A 302 2.99 10.80 -21.31
C VAL A 302 1.54 10.26 -21.32
N PRO A 303 0.49 11.11 -21.39
CA PRO A 303 0.54 12.58 -21.44
C PRO A 303 0.98 13.20 -20.11
N ARG A 304 1.53 14.41 -20.19
CA ARG A 304 1.81 15.25 -19.02
C ARG A 304 0.76 16.33 -18.90
N ILE A 305 0.45 16.70 -17.66
CA ILE A 305 -0.44 17.83 -17.39
C ILE A 305 0.45 19.07 -17.29
N GLU A 306 0.21 20.02 -18.18
CA GLU A 306 0.99 21.26 -18.28
C GLU A 306 0.02 22.45 -18.33
N LYS A 307 0.55 23.63 -18.01
CA LYS A 307 -0.19 24.88 -18.11
C LYS A 307 0.32 25.67 -19.32
N GLU A 308 -0.58 25.99 -20.25
CA GLU A 308 -0.32 26.83 -21.42
C GLU A 308 -1.25 28.03 -21.40
N GLY A 309 -0.70 29.21 -21.11
CA GLY A 309 -1.50 30.40 -20.84
C GLY A 309 -2.40 30.20 -19.62
N ASP A 310 -3.73 30.31 -19.83
CA ASP A 310 -4.74 30.11 -18.79
C ASP A 310 -5.36 28.71 -18.81
N GLN A 311 -4.89 27.82 -19.68
CA GLN A 311 -5.44 26.48 -19.84
C GLN A 311 -4.48 25.41 -19.34
N PHE A 312 -5.04 24.29 -18.86
CA PHE A 312 -4.32 23.06 -18.55
C PHE A 312 -4.50 22.07 -19.69
N ILE A 313 -3.38 21.57 -20.22
CA ILE A 313 -3.32 20.70 -21.39
C ILE A 313 -2.72 19.35 -21.06
N LEU A 314 -2.99 18.36 -21.93
CA LEU A 314 -2.39 17.02 -21.90
C LEU A 314 -1.33 16.94 -23.00
N ASN A 315 -0.09 17.31 -22.67
CA ASN A 315 1.02 17.29 -23.62
C ASN A 315 1.59 15.86 -23.80
N ARG A 316 1.76 15.46 -25.06
CA ARG A 316 2.30 14.15 -25.48
C ARG A 316 3.63 14.24 -26.21
N ASP A 317 4.12 15.44 -26.49
CA ASP A 317 5.31 15.68 -27.28
C ASP A 317 6.57 15.56 -26.42
N TYR A 318 6.89 14.31 -26.06
CA TYR A 318 8.09 13.92 -25.33
C TYR A 318 8.68 12.67 -25.96
N PRO A 319 9.53 12.81 -26.98
CA PRO A 319 10.03 11.68 -27.78
C PRO A 319 10.90 10.69 -26.98
N GLN A 320 11.46 11.09 -25.84
CA GLN A 320 12.23 10.22 -24.95
C GLN A 320 11.39 9.55 -23.84
N SER A 321 10.11 9.88 -23.76
CA SER A 321 9.22 9.31 -22.75
C SER A 321 9.15 7.80 -22.82
N ILE A 322 9.07 7.13 -21.67
CA ILE A 322 8.76 5.70 -21.57
C ILE A 322 7.34 5.35 -22.08
N GLY A 323 6.60 6.34 -22.56
CA GLY A 323 5.24 6.16 -23.06
C GLY A 323 4.19 6.21 -21.95
N ARG A 324 2.99 5.69 -22.26
CA ARG A 324 1.88 5.64 -21.33
C ARG A 324 1.99 4.36 -20.48
N VAL A 325 2.03 4.51 -19.16
CA VAL A 325 2.08 3.38 -18.22
C VAL A 325 0.69 2.99 -17.68
N LYS A 326 -0.31 3.89 -17.80
CA LYS A 326 -1.70 3.65 -17.40
C LYS A 326 -2.68 4.40 -18.30
N GLY A 327 -3.95 3.94 -18.37
CA GLY A 327 -5.01 4.61 -19.13
C GLY A 327 -5.32 6.03 -18.66
N ASN A 328 -5.17 6.28 -17.34
CA ASN A 328 -5.41 7.57 -16.69
C ASN A 328 -4.30 7.91 -15.68
N PHE A 329 -4.49 9.01 -14.95
CA PHE A 329 -3.58 9.50 -13.90
C PHE A 329 -3.92 8.86 -12.57
N GLY A 330 -3.22 7.79 -12.20
CA GLY A 330 -3.44 7.06 -10.96
C GLY A 330 -4.89 6.61 -10.80
N ASN A 331 -5.43 6.81 -9.61
CA ASN A 331 -6.86 6.74 -9.32
C ASN A 331 -7.32 8.15 -8.94
N PHE A 332 -8.09 8.82 -9.79
CA PHE A 332 -8.38 10.24 -9.68
C PHE A 332 -8.97 10.63 -8.31
N GLY A 333 -9.91 9.86 -7.79
CA GLY A 333 -10.47 10.12 -6.46
C GLY A 333 -9.44 10.05 -5.32
N VAL A 334 -8.36 9.25 -5.46
CA VAL A 334 -7.24 9.24 -4.50
C VAL A 334 -6.39 10.50 -4.65
N ASN A 335 -6.18 10.98 -5.88
CA ASN A 335 -5.49 12.25 -6.12
C ASN A 335 -6.24 13.42 -5.48
N VAL A 336 -7.58 13.46 -5.61
CA VAL A 336 -8.42 14.49 -4.98
C VAL A 336 -8.28 14.47 -3.46
N ARG A 337 -8.35 13.29 -2.83
CA ARG A 337 -8.21 13.13 -1.37
C ARG A 337 -6.83 13.58 -0.88
N ALA A 338 -5.78 13.14 -1.57
CA ALA A 338 -4.40 13.50 -1.21
C ALA A 338 -4.17 15.02 -1.34
N TYR A 339 -4.67 15.64 -2.43
CA TYR A 339 -4.59 17.07 -2.61
C TYR A 339 -5.35 17.83 -1.50
N SER A 340 -6.57 17.37 -1.17
CA SER A 340 -7.35 17.95 -0.08
C SER A 340 -6.62 17.88 1.25
N TYR A 341 -6.00 16.73 1.56
CA TYR A 341 -5.18 16.56 2.76
C TYR A 341 -3.98 17.51 2.79
N ILE A 342 -3.21 17.57 1.71
CA ILE A 342 -2.03 18.46 1.61
C ILE A 342 -2.46 19.92 1.82
N ARG A 343 -3.54 20.36 1.18
CA ARG A 343 -4.05 21.74 1.29
C ARG A 343 -4.61 22.06 2.67
N ALA A 344 -5.26 21.09 3.33
CA ALA A 344 -5.79 21.25 4.69
C ALA A 344 -4.69 21.31 5.74
N MET A 345 -3.64 20.50 5.59
CA MET A 345 -2.53 20.44 6.53
C MET A 345 -1.56 21.61 6.36
N GLY A 346 -1.28 21.99 5.12
CA GLY A 346 -0.22 22.98 4.82
C GLY A 346 1.18 22.48 5.23
N PRO A 347 2.22 23.28 5.02
CA PRO A 347 3.60 22.86 5.33
C PRO A 347 3.83 22.54 6.81
N ASP A 348 3.27 23.36 7.71
CA ASP A 348 3.43 23.16 9.16
C ASP A 348 2.70 21.91 9.65
N GLY A 349 1.50 21.65 9.12
CA GLY A 349 0.72 20.46 9.46
C GLY A 349 1.38 19.17 8.95
N LEU A 350 1.92 19.16 7.73
CA LEU A 350 2.65 18.01 7.19
C LEU A 350 3.91 17.69 8.01
N ARG A 351 4.67 18.72 8.39
CA ARG A 351 5.83 18.58 9.27
C ARG A 351 5.41 17.98 10.61
N ARG A 352 4.37 18.53 11.24
CA ARG A 352 3.88 18.05 12.51
C ARG A 352 3.39 16.61 12.44
N ALA A 353 2.74 16.22 11.35
CA ALA A 353 2.34 14.83 11.13
C ALA A 353 3.53 13.87 11.18
N SER A 354 4.66 14.23 10.56
CA SER A 354 5.89 13.44 10.62
C SER A 354 6.51 13.42 12.02
N GLU A 355 6.53 14.55 12.72
CA GLU A 355 7.06 14.65 14.08
C GLU A 355 6.22 13.78 15.05
N ASP A 356 4.88 13.86 14.97
CA ASP A 356 3.96 13.08 15.80
C ASP A 356 4.01 11.59 15.47
N ALA A 357 4.20 11.20 14.18
CA ALA A 357 4.38 9.80 13.78
C ALA A 357 5.64 9.18 14.43
N VAL A 358 6.75 9.92 14.42
CA VAL A 358 8.00 9.50 15.08
C VAL A 358 7.84 9.44 16.59
N LEU A 359 7.15 10.40 17.19
CA LEU A 359 6.88 10.42 18.63
C LEU A 359 6.05 9.21 19.05
N ASN A 360 4.95 8.93 18.35
CA ASN A 360 4.05 7.82 18.63
C ASN A 360 4.74 6.46 18.50
N ALA A 361 5.56 6.27 17.47
CA ALA A 361 6.33 5.03 17.30
C ALA A 361 7.31 4.80 18.45
N ASN A 362 8.08 5.81 18.84
CA ASN A 362 9.02 5.69 19.95
C ASN A 362 8.34 5.54 21.31
N TYR A 363 7.17 6.19 21.50
CA TYR A 363 6.37 6.01 22.71
C TYR A 363 5.89 4.55 22.85
N LEU A 364 5.29 4.00 21.79
CA LEU A 364 4.80 2.61 21.81
C LEU A 364 5.96 1.61 21.97
N LYS A 365 7.09 1.82 21.25
CA LYS A 365 8.31 1.02 21.40
C LYS A 365 8.79 1.00 22.84
N ALA A 366 8.91 2.15 23.49
CA ALA A 366 9.37 2.26 24.88
C ALA A 366 8.45 1.52 25.87
N ARG A 367 7.13 1.48 25.59
CA ARG A 367 6.17 0.76 26.44
C ARG A 367 6.30 -0.75 26.36
N ILE A 368 6.69 -1.32 25.20
CA ILE A 368 6.66 -2.77 24.98
C ILE A 368 8.06 -3.44 24.90
N GLN A 369 9.13 -2.69 24.80
CA GLN A 369 10.50 -3.21 24.56
C GLN A 369 11.00 -4.18 25.64
N ASP A 370 10.51 -4.09 26.87
CA ASP A 370 10.93 -4.99 27.96
C ASP A 370 10.26 -6.38 27.86
N TYR A 371 9.19 -6.48 27.09
CA TYR A 371 8.37 -7.69 26.94
C TYR A 371 8.70 -8.52 25.70
N TYR A 372 9.29 -7.90 24.68
CA TYR A 372 9.70 -8.52 23.42
C TYR A 372 11.19 -8.31 23.19
N ASP A 373 11.83 -9.15 22.38
CA ASP A 373 13.16 -8.83 21.88
C ASP A 373 13.04 -7.64 20.94
N THR A 374 13.76 -6.57 21.24
CA THR A 374 13.69 -5.33 20.47
C THR A 374 15.03 -5.06 19.81
N PRO A 375 15.20 -5.46 18.54
CA PRO A 375 16.40 -5.10 17.78
C PRO A 375 16.55 -3.57 17.75
N TYR A 376 17.78 -3.11 17.88
CA TYR A 376 18.09 -1.67 17.85
C TYR A 376 17.35 -0.85 18.94
N ALA A 377 17.17 -1.43 20.13
CA ALA A 377 16.46 -0.79 21.24
C ALA A 377 17.09 0.54 21.68
N ASP A 378 18.40 0.67 21.54
CA ASP A 378 19.22 1.84 21.86
C ASP A 378 19.15 2.96 20.82
N GLN A 379 18.53 2.72 19.66
CA GLN A 379 18.36 3.71 18.60
C GLN A 379 16.93 4.26 18.57
N TYR A 380 16.79 5.55 18.23
CA TYR A 380 15.48 6.14 17.98
C TYR A 380 14.93 5.64 16.63
N SER A 381 13.75 5.06 16.69
CA SER A 381 13.00 4.70 15.48
C SER A 381 12.38 5.92 14.81
N LYS A 382 12.06 5.81 13.53
CA LYS A 382 11.28 6.80 12.81
C LYS A 382 9.78 6.53 13.03
N HIS A 383 8.96 6.50 12.01
CA HIS A 383 7.51 6.33 12.12
C HIS A 383 7.05 4.90 12.46
N GLU A 384 7.92 3.94 12.32
CA GLU A 384 7.69 2.52 12.63
C GLU A 384 8.90 1.90 13.33
N PHE A 385 8.70 0.74 13.91
CA PHE A 385 9.75 -0.05 14.57
C PHE A 385 9.45 -1.54 14.53
N VAL A 386 10.45 -2.36 14.82
CA VAL A 386 10.33 -3.81 14.84
C VAL A 386 10.59 -4.37 16.23
N VAL A 387 9.85 -5.44 16.57
CA VAL A 387 10.14 -6.30 17.72
C VAL A 387 10.11 -7.75 17.25
N SER A 388 10.82 -8.63 17.97
CA SER A 388 10.84 -10.06 17.69
C SER A 388 10.12 -10.84 18.78
N ALA A 389 9.35 -11.84 18.37
CA ALA A 389 8.67 -12.78 19.26
C ALA A 389 9.54 -13.96 19.72
N ASN A 390 10.85 -13.94 19.53
CA ASN A 390 11.74 -15.05 19.87
C ASN A 390 11.67 -15.49 21.34
N ARG A 391 11.36 -14.56 22.27
CA ARG A 391 11.11 -14.92 23.69
C ARG A 391 9.83 -15.76 23.82
N GLN A 392 8.79 -15.40 23.09
CA GLN A 392 7.48 -16.04 23.12
C GLN A 392 7.49 -17.39 22.43
N VAL A 393 8.26 -17.55 21.35
CA VAL A 393 8.46 -18.83 20.66
C VAL A 393 9.01 -19.90 21.61
N LYS A 394 9.96 -19.56 22.47
CA LYS A 394 10.52 -20.45 23.49
C LYS A 394 9.46 -20.92 24.52
N LEU A 395 8.36 -20.20 24.60
CA LEU A 395 7.24 -20.50 25.51
C LEU A 395 6.03 -21.10 24.77
N GLY A 396 6.09 -21.26 23.44
CA GLY A 396 5.08 -21.95 22.63
C GLY A 396 4.12 -21.05 21.84
N ALA A 397 4.44 -19.76 21.64
CA ALA A 397 3.65 -18.85 20.78
C ALA A 397 4.57 -18.06 19.85
N ASN A 398 4.27 -18.02 18.56
CA ASN A 398 5.04 -17.33 17.53
C ASN A 398 4.45 -15.94 17.16
N ALA A 399 5.12 -15.20 16.29
CA ALA A 399 4.69 -13.87 15.86
C ALA A 399 3.25 -13.86 15.28
N LYS A 400 2.89 -14.87 14.48
CA LYS A 400 1.54 -15.03 13.94
C LYS A 400 0.50 -15.24 15.04
N ASP A 401 0.83 -16.01 16.07
CA ASP A 401 -0.06 -16.29 17.21
C ASP A 401 -0.36 -15.00 17.99
N ILE A 402 0.68 -14.18 18.21
CA ILE A 402 0.55 -12.86 18.84
C ILE A 402 -0.35 -11.96 17.99
N GLY A 403 -0.09 -11.88 16.68
CA GLY A 403 -0.94 -11.12 15.75
C GLY A 403 -2.40 -11.56 15.77
N LYS A 404 -2.66 -12.87 15.81
CA LYS A 404 -4.04 -13.41 15.96
C LYS A 404 -4.65 -13.09 17.31
N ARG A 405 -3.87 -13.07 18.38
CA ARG A 405 -4.36 -12.74 19.73
C ARG A 405 -4.71 -11.25 19.87
N LEU A 406 -3.97 -10.35 19.19
CA LEU A 406 -4.30 -8.91 19.15
C LEU A 406 -5.73 -8.66 18.63
N LEU A 407 -6.21 -9.46 17.66
CA LEU A 407 -7.59 -9.36 17.17
C LEU A 407 -8.62 -9.57 18.28
N ASP A 408 -8.34 -10.42 19.26
CA ASP A 408 -9.22 -10.62 20.43
C ASP A 408 -9.24 -9.41 21.37
N TYR A 409 -8.22 -8.58 21.32
CA TYR A 409 -8.15 -7.29 22.01
C TYR A 409 -8.68 -6.12 21.17
N GLY A 410 -9.21 -6.36 19.96
CA GLY A 410 -9.71 -5.30 19.09
C GLY A 410 -8.61 -4.42 18.51
N VAL A 411 -7.37 -4.95 18.39
CA VAL A 411 -6.23 -4.33 17.74
C VAL A 411 -5.92 -5.13 16.48
N HIS A 412 -5.76 -4.47 15.33
CA HIS A 412 -5.34 -5.15 14.13
C HIS A 412 -3.92 -5.70 14.29
N ALA A 413 -3.66 -6.86 13.71
CA ALA A 413 -2.32 -7.44 13.73
C ALA A 413 -1.30 -6.54 13.03
N PRO A 414 -0.10 -6.35 13.58
CA PRO A 414 1.00 -5.72 12.84
C PRO A 414 1.47 -6.63 11.70
N THR A 415 2.37 -6.14 10.86
CA THR A 415 3.02 -6.97 9.84
C THR A 415 3.89 -8.02 10.54
N THR A 416 3.68 -9.28 10.15
CA THR A 416 4.39 -10.43 10.74
C THR A 416 5.40 -11.00 9.73
N TYR A 417 6.54 -11.50 10.23
CA TYR A 417 7.62 -12.14 9.44
C TYR A 417 8.23 -11.22 8.37
N PHE A 418 8.17 -9.93 8.57
CA PHE A 418 8.82 -8.95 7.71
C PHE A 418 9.32 -7.76 8.54
N PRO A 419 10.51 -7.18 8.25
CA PRO A 419 11.50 -7.63 7.26
C PRO A 419 12.17 -8.97 7.63
N LEU A 420 12.65 -9.70 6.61
CA LEU A 420 13.19 -11.07 6.78
C LEU A 420 14.47 -11.14 7.60
N ILE A 421 15.20 -10.04 7.72
CA ILE A 421 16.43 -9.93 8.54
C ILE A 421 16.16 -10.04 10.05
N ILE A 422 14.89 -9.93 10.48
CA ILE A 422 14.49 -10.08 11.88
C ILE A 422 13.63 -11.35 11.99
N GLU A 423 14.14 -12.33 12.71
CA GLU A 423 13.41 -13.57 12.99
C GLU A 423 12.17 -13.29 13.86
N GLU A 424 11.04 -13.94 13.57
CA GLU A 424 9.77 -13.78 14.29
C GLU A 424 9.35 -12.30 14.42
N CYS A 425 9.56 -11.54 13.35
CA CYS A 425 9.33 -10.11 13.30
C CYS A 425 7.87 -9.74 13.46
N LEU A 426 7.63 -8.69 14.24
CA LEU A 426 6.42 -7.90 14.29
C LEU A 426 6.82 -6.45 13.96
N MET A 427 6.41 -5.93 12.82
CA MET A 427 6.67 -4.55 12.39
C MET A 427 5.45 -3.70 12.69
N ILE A 428 5.63 -2.62 13.44
CA ILE A 428 4.59 -1.84 14.09
C ILE A 428 4.70 -0.37 13.66
N GLU A 429 3.66 0.14 13.04
CA GLU A 429 3.49 1.57 12.73
C GLU A 429 2.19 2.08 13.35
N PRO A 430 2.21 2.83 14.47
CA PRO A 430 0.99 3.32 15.11
C PRO A 430 0.33 4.50 14.39
N THR A 431 1.06 5.20 13.53
CA THR A 431 0.72 6.47 12.87
C THR A 431 0.56 7.67 13.82
N GLU A 432 0.54 8.88 13.27
CA GLU A 432 0.31 10.11 14.01
C GLU A 432 -1.15 10.34 14.38
N THR A 433 -2.07 9.59 13.77
CA THR A 433 -3.50 9.78 14.00
C THR A 433 -4.02 9.10 15.25
N GLU A 434 -3.21 8.20 15.83
CA GLU A 434 -3.55 7.54 17.09
C GLU A 434 -3.38 8.46 18.30
N SER A 435 -4.38 8.47 19.17
CA SER A 435 -4.29 9.21 20.44
C SER A 435 -3.38 8.50 21.44
N LYS A 436 -2.90 9.24 22.46
CA LYS A 436 -2.15 8.62 23.56
C LYS A 436 -2.93 7.49 24.23
N ALA A 437 -4.26 7.60 24.35
CA ALA A 437 -5.11 6.58 24.94
C ALA A 437 -5.12 5.29 24.09
N ASP A 438 -5.17 5.42 22.77
CA ASP A 438 -5.10 4.28 21.83
C ASP A 438 -3.73 3.64 21.82
N LEU A 439 -2.66 4.44 21.94
CA LEU A 439 -1.30 3.93 22.09
C LEU A 439 -1.12 3.16 23.40
N ASP A 440 -1.65 3.69 24.52
CA ASP A 440 -1.62 3.01 25.80
C ASP A 440 -2.40 1.68 25.75
N TYR A 441 -3.59 1.70 25.14
CA TYR A 441 -4.41 0.51 24.95
C TYR A 441 -3.67 -0.56 24.10
N THR A 442 -3.05 -0.15 23.00
CA THR A 442 -2.28 -1.02 22.13
C THR A 442 -1.08 -1.62 22.89
N ALA A 443 -0.32 -0.80 23.62
CA ALA A 443 0.79 -1.26 24.44
C ALA A 443 0.34 -2.28 25.49
N ASP A 444 -0.76 -1.98 26.20
CA ASP A 444 -1.32 -2.88 27.22
C ASP A 444 -1.76 -4.22 26.61
N ALA A 445 -2.30 -4.23 25.39
CA ALA A 445 -2.62 -5.47 24.67
C ALA A 445 -1.37 -6.32 24.40
N PHE A 446 -0.30 -5.72 23.87
CA PHE A 446 0.98 -6.40 23.66
C PHE A 446 1.56 -6.96 24.97
N ILE A 447 1.57 -6.16 26.04
CA ILE A 447 2.09 -6.55 27.35
C ILE A 447 1.30 -7.74 27.91
N LYS A 448 -0.03 -7.65 27.88
CA LYS A 448 -0.93 -8.74 28.36
C LYS A 448 -0.69 -10.04 27.57
N ILE A 449 -0.54 -9.96 26.25
CA ILE A 449 -0.27 -11.14 25.41
C ILE A 449 1.09 -11.76 25.79
N ALA A 450 2.13 -10.94 26.00
CA ALA A 450 3.43 -11.43 26.44
C ALA A 450 3.37 -12.12 27.84
N GLU A 451 2.48 -11.65 28.71
CA GLU A 451 2.21 -12.29 30.02
C GLU A 451 1.37 -13.57 29.85
N GLU A 452 0.31 -13.55 29.04
CA GLU A 452 -0.52 -14.73 28.74
C GLU A 452 0.34 -15.90 28.25
N VAL A 453 1.30 -15.64 27.35
CA VAL A 453 2.22 -16.68 26.85
C VAL A 453 2.97 -17.38 27.98
N LYS A 454 3.31 -16.68 29.09
CA LYS A 454 4.00 -17.26 30.23
C LYS A 454 3.12 -18.20 31.06
N TYR A 455 1.83 -17.94 31.14
CA TYR A 455 0.87 -18.67 31.99
C TYR A 455 0.05 -19.69 31.21
N ASP A 456 -0.33 -19.37 29.98
CA ASP A 456 -1.17 -20.21 29.12
C ASP A 456 -0.84 -19.94 27.63
N SER A 457 0.27 -20.47 27.18
CA SER A 457 0.69 -20.29 25.78
C SER A 457 -0.32 -20.86 24.78
N LEU A 458 -1.13 -21.86 25.17
CA LEU A 458 -2.14 -22.44 24.31
C LEU A 458 -3.28 -21.43 24.02
N LEU A 459 -3.64 -20.58 24.98
CA LEU A 459 -4.59 -19.50 24.77
C LEU A 459 -4.16 -18.57 23.62
N VAL A 460 -2.87 -18.25 23.55
CA VAL A 460 -2.33 -17.40 22.47
C VAL A 460 -2.18 -18.20 21.17
N ALA A 461 -1.65 -19.42 21.24
CA ALA A 461 -1.42 -20.28 20.08
C ALA A 461 -2.70 -20.68 19.35
N THR A 462 -3.87 -20.67 20.01
CA THR A 462 -5.17 -21.02 19.42
C THR A 462 -6.04 -19.81 19.08
N ALA A 463 -5.56 -18.59 19.34
CA ALA A 463 -6.25 -17.34 18.97
C ALA A 463 -6.46 -17.22 17.43
N PRO A 464 -7.46 -16.45 16.97
CA PRO A 464 -8.38 -15.61 17.71
C PRO A 464 -9.56 -16.39 18.30
N HIS A 465 -10.16 -15.86 19.38
CA HIS A 465 -11.29 -16.49 20.07
C HIS A 465 -12.59 -15.68 20.00
N ARG A 466 -12.48 -14.36 19.76
CA ARG A 466 -13.61 -13.42 19.76
C ARG A 466 -14.08 -12.97 18.38
N THR A 467 -13.35 -13.29 17.34
CA THR A 467 -13.72 -12.96 15.96
C THR A 467 -14.78 -13.91 15.41
N SER A 468 -15.50 -13.49 14.36
CA SER A 468 -16.55 -14.29 13.71
C SER A 468 -16.01 -15.59 13.10
N VAL A 469 -14.76 -15.62 12.67
CA VAL A 469 -14.03 -16.79 12.20
C VAL A 469 -12.76 -16.97 13.02
N ARG A 470 -12.38 -18.21 13.23
CA ARG A 470 -11.14 -18.57 13.91
C ARG A 470 -10.01 -18.72 12.89
N ARG A 471 -8.99 -19.51 13.20
CA ARG A 471 -7.89 -19.78 12.29
C ARG A 471 -8.39 -20.38 10.98
N LEU A 472 -7.96 -19.79 9.89
CA LEU A 472 -8.25 -20.22 8.54
C LEU A 472 -7.17 -21.16 8.03
N ASP A 473 -7.50 -22.03 7.08
CA ASP A 473 -6.52 -22.76 6.29
C ASP A 473 -5.96 -21.84 5.18
N GLU A 474 -5.01 -20.99 5.59
CA GLU A 474 -4.39 -20.01 4.71
C GLU A 474 -3.59 -20.66 3.58
N VAL A 475 -3.07 -21.87 3.80
CA VAL A 475 -2.30 -22.61 2.79
C VAL A 475 -3.22 -23.06 1.65
N THR A 476 -4.34 -23.66 1.99
CA THR A 476 -5.33 -24.06 0.96
C THR A 476 -5.95 -22.85 0.28
N ALA A 477 -6.29 -21.80 1.03
CA ALA A 477 -6.84 -20.57 0.46
C ALA A 477 -5.88 -19.90 -0.53
N SER A 478 -4.57 -19.92 -0.25
CA SER A 478 -3.55 -19.35 -1.13
C SER A 478 -3.24 -20.23 -2.36
N ARG A 479 -3.10 -21.55 -2.15
CA ARG A 479 -2.65 -22.47 -3.22
C ARG A 479 -3.77 -23.02 -4.09
N ARG A 480 -4.99 -23.09 -3.58
CA ARG A 480 -6.17 -23.66 -4.25
C ARG A 480 -7.41 -22.80 -4.01
N PRO A 481 -7.38 -21.50 -4.41
CA PRO A 481 -8.51 -20.61 -4.18
C PRO A 481 -9.74 -21.08 -4.96
N VAL A 482 -10.90 -21.05 -4.31
CA VAL A 482 -12.19 -21.25 -4.96
C VAL A 482 -12.67 -19.87 -5.43
N LEU A 483 -12.62 -19.62 -6.74
CA LEU A 483 -12.87 -18.31 -7.35
C LEU A 483 -14.29 -18.12 -7.87
N THR A 484 -15.08 -19.20 -7.92
CA THR A 484 -16.45 -19.18 -8.42
C THR A 484 -17.42 -19.72 -7.38
N TYR A 485 -18.67 -19.28 -7.43
CA TYR A 485 -19.71 -19.85 -6.60
C TYR A 485 -19.93 -21.32 -6.96
N ASN A 486 -19.91 -22.18 -5.94
CA ASN A 486 -20.20 -23.60 -6.04
C ASN A 486 -21.22 -23.97 -4.96
N PRO A 487 -22.47 -24.36 -5.35
CA PRO A 487 -23.53 -24.68 -4.39
C PRO A 487 -23.16 -25.80 -3.42
N GLU A 488 -22.49 -26.86 -3.90
CA GLU A 488 -22.10 -28.01 -3.07
C GLU A 488 -21.05 -27.63 -2.03
N ALA A 489 -20.05 -26.81 -2.44
CA ALA A 489 -19.04 -26.29 -1.53
C ALA A 489 -19.65 -25.34 -0.48
N ALA A 490 -20.59 -24.51 -0.88
CA ALA A 490 -21.31 -23.61 0.02
C ALA A 490 -22.15 -24.40 1.05
N GLN A 491 -22.85 -25.43 0.62
CA GLN A 491 -23.60 -26.33 1.52
C GLN A 491 -22.67 -27.04 2.51
N ALA A 492 -21.55 -27.59 2.06
CA ALA A 492 -20.56 -28.24 2.92
C ALA A 492 -19.97 -27.30 3.97
N GLN A 493 -19.71 -26.03 3.61
CA GLN A 493 -19.25 -25.00 4.55
C GLN A 493 -20.32 -24.66 5.58
N ARG A 494 -21.59 -24.55 5.18
CA ARG A 494 -22.71 -24.33 6.08
C ARG A 494 -22.84 -25.44 7.11
N GLU A 495 -22.87 -26.69 6.66
CA GLU A 495 -22.93 -27.86 7.54
C GLU A 495 -21.76 -27.93 8.51
N PHE A 496 -20.56 -27.58 8.04
CA PHE A 496 -19.37 -27.50 8.91
C PHE A 496 -19.49 -26.39 9.98
N ALA A 497 -19.99 -25.22 9.60
CA ALA A 497 -20.23 -24.12 10.54
C ALA A 497 -21.28 -24.46 11.58
N GLU A 498 -22.37 -25.15 11.19
CA GLU A 498 -23.43 -25.61 12.09
C GLU A 498 -22.93 -26.64 13.09
N LYS A 499 -22.11 -27.60 12.66
CA LYS A 499 -21.52 -28.62 13.55
C LYS A 499 -20.59 -27.99 14.60
N ARG A 500 -19.92 -26.86 14.29
CA ARG A 500 -19.09 -26.12 15.23
C ARG A 500 -19.83 -25.25 16.24
N LYS A 501 -21.12 -24.97 16.02
CA LYS A 501 -21.95 -24.24 17.00
C LYS A 501 -22.13 -25.02 18.31
N TYR A 502 -21.97 -26.32 18.27
CA TYR A 502 -22.28 -27.22 19.39
C TYR A 502 -21.04 -27.98 19.93
N SER A 503 -19.85 -27.69 19.40
CA SER A 503 -18.55 -28.20 19.88
C SER A 503 -17.72 -27.09 20.50
#